data_5156822aa6e3e70ca73cea7e46038587
#
_entry.id   5156822aa6e3e70ca73cea7e46038587
#
_cell.length_a   1.000
_cell.length_b   1.000
_cell.length_c   1.000
_cell.angle_alpha   90.00
_cell.angle_beta   90.00
_cell.angle_gamma   90.00
#
_symmetry.space_group_name_H-M   'P 1'
#
loop_
_entity.id
_entity.type
_entity.pdbx_description
1 polymer ?
#
loop_
_entity_poly.entity_id
_entity_poly.type
_entity_poly.pdbx_seq_one_letter_code
_entity_poly.pdbx_strand_id
1 'polypeptide(L)'
;MSAATLASAITVAAGVILTGGTASAANSTLTVNVASPFRPVSHVAAGGLYALAENNRPADNMLLPLKLNTLTQPAPRVGQRPNGQPPGGDALLVAPQATRVGAAEYIRMPDIYPNFPYRWVSWNDWLAKVDTQVNDRLAATGTSNITGWELWNEPDYTWDTAAAGDFNAAWVRTYQRVRARDTLTPIVGPSTATYNESWMRSFLTHARNTDTLPDIICWHELQTSANVAAHIANYRALERSLGISARRISINEYATPTEIDQPGPVASYIAKFERGGVDNAERAFWYEYGTVNGLTTNNQPTGSWWLYKWYGDMAGNMVTTTPRAQTGLDGFAAHDPTRRIVHAVFGGESGTNHVRFTGLSSLGGQVRVTVESTPASGRHTQVSAPTTISNTTVNVTNGELTVTVPNMSATSGYHIVVQPTSGVPGYQQRYEAENASIFRANRFGSSSASAGAYVGQIDNTGDPRTASYVDFIVNVPTARAYTMQIGYANATGATATHGLAYNGGSWSTVSYPPTSAWGQFGATVSTTVNLRAGYNVIRLAKGAPYFGGGTGYAELDYIELT
;
A
#
# COMPACT_ATOMS: atom_id res chain seq x y z
N MET A 1 -19.54 28.32 -56.77
CA MET A 1 -18.91 28.17 -58.08
C MET A 1 -17.79 27.19 -57.97
N SER A 2 -17.93 26.10 -58.73
CA SER A 2 -16.97 25.11 -59.20
C SER A 2 -16.17 24.27 -58.21
N ALA A 3 -16.64 23.06 -58.13
CA ALA A 3 -15.93 21.86 -57.72
C ALA A 3 -14.84 21.50 -58.74
N ALA A 4 -13.71 21.01 -58.28
CA ALA A 4 -12.73 20.29 -59.07
C ALA A 4 -12.43 18.95 -58.41
N THR A 5 -12.93 17.89 -59.04
CA THR A 5 -12.68 16.49 -58.76
C THR A 5 -11.31 16.10 -59.30
N LEU A 6 -10.45 15.50 -58.49
CA LEU A 6 -9.28 14.75 -58.98
C LEU A 6 -9.42 13.29 -58.58
N ALA A 7 -9.52 12.44 -59.61
CA ALA A 7 -9.44 10.99 -59.48
C ALA A 7 -7.97 10.57 -59.34
N SER A 8 -7.68 9.72 -58.39
CA SER A 8 -6.36 9.06 -58.25
C SER A 8 -6.54 7.55 -58.38
N ALA A 9 -5.70 6.98 -59.21
CA ALA A 9 -5.67 5.60 -59.61
C ALA A 9 -5.33 4.64 -58.48
N ILE A 10 -6.04 3.52 -58.45
CA ILE A 10 -5.80 2.39 -57.55
C ILE A 10 -4.69 1.53 -58.16
N THR A 11 -3.56 1.45 -57.50
CA THR A 11 -2.52 0.45 -57.77
C THR A 11 -2.74 -0.74 -56.84
N VAL A 12 -3.12 -1.87 -57.40
CA VAL A 12 -3.23 -3.16 -56.67
C VAL A 12 -1.82 -3.68 -56.43
N ALA A 13 -1.34 -3.61 -55.20
CA ALA A 13 -0.16 -4.33 -54.75
C ALA A 13 -0.58 -5.67 -54.17
N ALA A 14 -0.06 -6.77 -54.74
CA ALA A 14 -0.26 -8.12 -54.23
C ALA A 14 0.26 -8.25 -52.80
N GLY A 15 -0.65 -8.44 -51.85
CA GLY A 15 -0.32 -8.67 -50.45
C GLY A 15 0.26 -10.06 -50.25
N VAL A 16 1.48 -10.11 -49.79
CA VAL A 16 2.06 -11.30 -49.14
C VAL A 16 1.34 -11.49 -47.83
N ILE A 17 0.52 -12.53 -47.73
CA ILE A 17 -0.07 -12.96 -46.45
C ILE A 17 1.07 -13.59 -45.62
N LEU A 18 1.69 -12.81 -44.77
CA LEU A 18 2.47 -13.34 -43.65
C LEU A 18 1.46 -13.92 -42.66
N THR A 19 1.30 -15.22 -42.63
CA THR A 19 0.68 -15.93 -41.53
C THR A 19 1.58 -15.73 -40.31
N GLY A 20 1.29 -14.70 -39.52
CA GLY A 20 1.87 -14.52 -38.21
C GLY A 20 1.44 -15.70 -37.34
N GLY A 21 2.29 -16.72 -37.24
CA GLY A 21 2.19 -17.68 -36.16
C GLY A 21 2.22 -16.89 -34.87
N THR A 22 1.20 -17.03 -34.02
CA THR A 22 1.24 -16.57 -32.63
C THR A 22 2.44 -17.24 -31.99
N ALA A 23 3.52 -16.49 -31.80
CA ALA A 23 4.62 -16.96 -30.98
C ALA A 23 4.00 -17.25 -29.61
N SER A 24 3.92 -18.53 -29.24
CA SER A 24 3.62 -18.94 -27.87
C SER A 24 4.65 -18.21 -26.99
N ALA A 25 4.18 -17.29 -26.16
CA ALA A 25 5.05 -16.62 -25.22
C ALA A 25 5.81 -17.69 -24.44
N ALA A 26 7.14 -17.67 -24.52
CA ALA A 26 7.96 -18.64 -23.79
C ALA A 26 7.67 -18.45 -22.32
N ASN A 27 7.29 -19.54 -21.62
CA ASN A 27 6.99 -19.54 -20.20
C ASN A 27 8.13 -18.88 -19.41
N SER A 28 7.82 -17.81 -18.67
CA SER A 28 8.79 -17.12 -17.83
C SER A 28 8.88 -17.79 -16.45
N THR A 29 10.05 -17.70 -15.83
CA THR A 29 10.27 -18.24 -14.47
C THR A 29 10.82 -17.14 -13.57
N LEU A 30 10.14 -16.92 -12.43
CA LEU A 30 10.67 -16.15 -11.31
C LEU A 30 11.30 -17.12 -10.31
N THR A 31 12.56 -16.94 -9.96
CA THR A 31 13.20 -17.74 -8.93
C THR A 31 13.16 -17.03 -7.58
N VAL A 32 12.72 -17.74 -6.52
CA VAL A 32 12.68 -17.31 -5.14
C VAL A 32 13.66 -18.17 -4.32
N ASN A 33 14.74 -17.58 -3.83
CA ASN A 33 15.72 -18.28 -2.99
C ASN A 33 15.44 -18.01 -1.51
N VAL A 34 14.70 -18.92 -0.87
CA VAL A 34 14.26 -18.81 0.53
C VAL A 34 15.44 -18.86 1.52
N ALA A 35 16.56 -19.49 1.13
CA ALA A 35 17.78 -19.55 1.92
C ALA A 35 18.67 -18.30 1.80
N SER A 36 18.27 -17.29 1.02
CA SER A 36 19.04 -16.06 0.81
C SER A 36 18.27 -14.83 1.29
N PRO A 37 18.12 -14.65 2.62
CA PRO A 37 17.54 -13.42 3.18
C PRO A 37 18.53 -12.26 2.99
N PHE A 38 18.00 -11.03 2.74
CA PHE A 38 18.86 -9.86 2.54
C PHE A 38 18.51 -8.66 3.42
N ARG A 39 17.30 -8.57 3.96
CA ARG A 39 16.90 -7.57 4.97
C ARG A 39 15.62 -7.99 5.69
N PRO A 40 15.34 -7.44 6.89
CA PRO A 40 14.02 -7.57 7.51
C PRO A 40 12.91 -6.97 6.61
N VAL A 41 11.71 -7.52 6.70
CA VAL A 41 10.52 -6.93 6.07
C VAL A 41 10.23 -5.59 6.74
N SER A 42 10.20 -4.51 5.96
CA SER A 42 9.93 -3.15 6.44
C SER A 42 8.91 -2.40 5.57
N HIS A 43 8.30 -3.08 4.59
CA HIS A 43 7.24 -2.56 3.73
C HIS A 43 7.61 -1.23 3.04
N VAL A 44 8.85 -1.11 2.56
CA VAL A 44 9.39 0.15 2.02
C VAL A 44 8.57 0.76 0.89
N ALA A 45 7.88 -0.05 0.10
CA ALA A 45 7.07 0.42 -1.01
C ALA A 45 5.57 0.55 -0.68
N ALA A 46 5.20 0.45 0.59
CA ALA A 46 3.82 0.66 1.06
C ALA A 46 3.57 2.14 1.43
N GLY A 47 4.16 3.08 0.72
CA GLY A 47 3.91 4.50 0.88
C GLY A 47 2.90 5.05 -0.13
N GLY A 48 2.50 6.30 0.07
CA GLY A 48 1.60 6.98 -0.86
C GLY A 48 1.67 8.50 -0.80
N LEU A 49 1.77 9.11 -2.00
CA LEU A 49 1.62 10.55 -2.15
C LEU A 49 0.16 10.95 -1.97
N TYR A 50 -0.11 11.95 -1.14
CA TYR A 50 -1.45 12.47 -0.83
C TYR A 50 -2.45 11.36 -0.45
N ALA A 51 -1.93 10.35 0.25
CA ALA A 51 -2.67 9.13 0.57
C ALA A 51 -3.90 9.37 1.45
N LEU A 52 -3.79 10.33 2.37
CA LEU A 52 -4.80 10.65 3.37
C LEU A 52 -5.49 11.97 3.07
N ALA A 53 -6.72 12.08 3.53
CA ALA A 53 -7.43 13.35 3.61
C ALA A 53 -8.11 13.47 4.99
N GLU A 54 -8.58 14.67 5.31
CA GLU A 54 -9.26 14.98 6.55
C GLU A 54 -10.47 14.05 6.79
N ASN A 55 -10.93 13.98 8.04
CA ASN A 55 -12.04 13.12 8.46
C ASN A 55 -11.78 11.62 8.34
N ASN A 56 -10.52 11.20 8.55
CA ASN A 56 -10.06 9.81 8.51
C ASN A 56 -10.42 9.13 7.17
N ARG A 57 -10.02 9.72 6.07
CA ARG A 57 -10.17 9.15 4.73
C ARG A 57 -8.81 8.71 4.14
N PRO A 58 -8.66 7.42 3.76
CA PRO A 58 -9.55 6.29 4.04
C PRO A 58 -9.60 5.99 5.54
N ALA A 59 -10.57 5.21 6.00
CA ALA A 59 -10.64 4.82 7.40
C ALA A 59 -9.47 3.91 7.81
N ASP A 60 -9.12 3.92 9.10
CA ASP A 60 -7.97 3.20 9.66
C ASP A 60 -7.98 1.70 9.32
N ASN A 61 -9.16 1.07 9.26
CA ASN A 61 -9.34 -0.33 8.88
C ASN A 61 -8.90 -0.65 7.44
N MET A 62 -8.90 0.34 6.54
CA MET A 62 -8.36 0.17 5.18
C MET A 62 -6.84 0.38 5.13
N LEU A 63 -6.26 1.07 6.09
CA LEU A 63 -4.86 1.47 6.12
C LEU A 63 -3.99 0.50 6.93
N LEU A 64 -4.45 0.11 8.13
CA LEU A 64 -3.70 -0.76 9.04
C LEU A 64 -3.22 -2.08 8.40
N PRO A 65 -4.04 -2.78 7.56
CA PRO A 65 -3.60 -3.99 6.90
C PRO A 65 -2.47 -3.79 5.87
N LEU A 66 -2.29 -2.57 5.36
CA LEU A 66 -1.30 -2.25 4.33
C LEU A 66 0.10 -2.04 4.91
N LYS A 67 0.23 -1.84 6.24
CA LYS A 67 1.50 -1.55 6.91
C LYS A 67 2.22 -0.37 6.25
N LEU A 68 1.52 0.75 6.12
CA LEU A 68 2.05 1.95 5.46
C LEU A 68 3.40 2.36 6.06
N ASN A 69 4.36 2.69 5.18
CA ASN A 69 5.71 3.10 5.58
C ASN A 69 5.79 4.62 5.72
N THR A 70 5.75 5.34 4.61
CA THR A 70 5.92 6.79 4.56
C THR A 70 4.89 7.40 3.62
N LEU A 71 4.38 8.56 3.97
CA LEU A 71 3.43 9.33 3.18
C LEU A 71 4.01 10.72 2.91
N THR A 72 3.97 11.18 1.68
CA THR A 72 4.20 12.60 1.37
C THR A 72 2.86 13.30 1.30
N GLN A 73 2.68 14.29 2.16
CA GLN A 73 1.42 15.03 2.28
C GLN A 73 1.66 16.52 1.94
N PRO A 74 0.59 17.21 1.47
CA PRO A 74 0.69 18.62 1.16
C PRO A 74 1.11 19.47 2.35
N ALA A 75 1.72 20.60 2.07
CA ALA A 75 2.13 21.58 3.06
C ALA A 75 0.97 21.98 4.00
N PRO A 76 1.27 22.35 5.25
CA PRO A 76 0.31 23.06 6.07
C PRO A 76 -0.25 24.29 5.32
N ARG A 77 -1.55 24.51 5.43
CA ARG A 77 -2.30 25.54 4.68
C ARG A 77 -2.20 25.33 3.16
N VAL A 78 -2.27 24.09 2.73
CA VAL A 78 -2.19 23.69 1.32
C VAL A 78 -3.06 24.56 0.43
N GLY A 79 -2.46 25.04 -0.67
CA GLY A 79 -3.16 25.82 -1.71
C GLY A 79 -3.33 25.04 -3.00
N GLN A 80 -2.52 24.01 -3.22
CA GLN A 80 -2.48 23.24 -4.46
C GLN A 80 -3.82 22.52 -4.73
N ARG A 81 -4.19 22.45 -6.00
CA ARG A 81 -5.35 21.73 -6.51
C ARG A 81 -4.93 20.66 -7.53
N PRO A 82 -4.36 19.54 -7.08
CA PRO A 82 -3.96 18.49 -8.00
C PRO A 82 -5.16 17.99 -8.80
N ASN A 83 -4.99 17.86 -10.11
CA ASN A 83 -6.07 17.43 -11.01
C ASN A 83 -7.37 18.24 -10.89
N GLY A 84 -7.27 19.53 -10.49
CA GLY A 84 -8.42 20.43 -10.30
C GLY A 84 -9.25 20.19 -9.04
N GLN A 85 -8.85 19.26 -8.18
CA GLN A 85 -9.56 18.96 -6.92
C GLN A 85 -9.36 20.06 -5.89
N PRO A 86 -10.31 20.27 -4.96
CA PRO A 86 -10.09 21.14 -3.80
C PRO A 86 -8.86 20.69 -3.01
N PRO A 87 -8.11 21.63 -2.37
CA PRO A 87 -7.03 21.25 -1.47
C PRO A 87 -7.52 20.30 -0.37
N GLY A 88 -6.67 19.34 -0.02
CA GLY A 88 -6.96 18.37 1.04
C GLY A 88 -5.68 17.66 1.48
N GLY A 89 -5.75 16.93 2.59
CA GLY A 89 -4.63 16.16 3.09
C GLY A 89 -3.49 16.99 3.69
N ASP A 90 -3.79 18.21 4.19
CA ASP A 90 -2.82 19.02 4.93
C ASP A 90 -2.09 18.15 5.98
N ALA A 91 -0.76 18.12 5.88
CA ALA A 91 0.09 17.24 6.66
C ALA A 91 -0.19 17.32 8.16
N LEU A 92 -0.38 18.51 8.72
CA LEU A 92 -0.64 18.68 10.16
C LEU A 92 -2.04 18.18 10.56
N LEU A 93 -3.01 18.24 9.65
CA LEU A 93 -4.37 17.77 9.91
C LEU A 93 -4.49 16.24 9.85
N VAL A 94 -3.69 15.58 8.99
CA VAL A 94 -3.75 14.12 8.84
C VAL A 94 -2.70 13.37 9.66
N ALA A 95 -1.67 14.04 10.20
CA ALA A 95 -0.61 13.44 11.00
C ALA A 95 -1.12 12.57 12.18
N PRO A 96 -2.20 12.91 12.89
CA PRO A 96 -2.75 12.03 13.93
C PRO A 96 -3.24 10.70 13.38
N GLN A 97 -3.82 10.67 12.16
CA GLN A 97 -4.21 9.43 11.51
C GLN A 97 -2.99 8.64 11.03
N ALA A 98 -2.04 9.29 10.37
CA ALA A 98 -0.79 8.66 9.95
C ALA A 98 -0.07 7.99 11.12
N THR A 99 -0.02 8.66 12.28
CA THR A 99 0.53 8.10 13.54
C THR A 99 -0.22 6.83 13.97
N ARG A 100 -1.56 6.85 13.97
CA ARG A 100 -2.36 5.68 14.38
C ARG A 100 -2.15 4.47 13.49
N VAL A 101 -1.93 4.69 12.19
CA VAL A 101 -1.70 3.59 11.24
C VAL A 101 -0.21 3.22 11.09
N GLY A 102 0.67 3.86 11.88
CA GLY A 102 2.10 3.55 11.92
C GLY A 102 2.93 4.12 10.77
N ALA A 103 2.40 5.12 10.03
CA ALA A 103 3.10 5.74 8.91
C ALA A 103 3.93 6.95 9.34
N ALA A 104 5.14 7.07 8.77
CA ALA A 104 5.91 8.30 8.76
C ALA A 104 5.33 9.28 7.72
N GLU A 105 5.70 10.56 7.82
CA GLU A 105 5.14 11.58 6.95
C GLU A 105 6.21 12.60 6.53
N TYR A 106 6.21 12.96 5.24
CA TYR A 106 6.96 14.09 4.70
C TYR A 106 6.01 15.23 4.36
N ILE A 107 6.46 16.46 4.53
CA ILE A 107 5.75 17.67 4.13
C ILE A 107 6.32 18.17 2.80
N ARG A 108 5.51 18.17 1.74
CA ARG A 108 5.85 18.77 0.45
C ARG A 108 5.60 20.26 0.50
N MET A 109 6.66 21.04 0.73
CA MET A 109 6.56 22.47 1.03
C MET A 109 5.95 23.31 -0.10
N PRO A 110 6.27 23.08 -1.41
CA PRO A 110 5.75 23.94 -2.48
C PRO A 110 4.24 23.81 -2.71
N ASP A 111 3.57 22.80 -2.14
CA ASP A 111 2.11 22.63 -2.24
C ASP A 111 1.29 23.71 -1.52
N ILE A 112 1.97 24.61 -0.82
CA ILE A 112 1.34 25.86 -0.33
C ILE A 112 0.90 26.77 -1.48
N TYR A 113 1.47 26.61 -2.68
CA TYR A 113 1.03 27.31 -3.88
C TYR A 113 -0.17 26.60 -4.54
N PRO A 114 -1.10 27.36 -5.16
CA PRO A 114 -2.33 26.76 -5.70
C PRO A 114 -2.16 26.03 -7.04
N ASN A 115 -1.06 26.26 -7.74
CA ASN A 115 -0.85 25.75 -9.10
C ASN A 115 0.21 24.65 -9.13
N PHE A 116 0.06 23.69 -10.04
CA PHE A 116 1.11 22.81 -10.48
C PHE A 116 1.19 22.87 -12.03
N PRO A 117 2.37 23.13 -12.65
CA PRO A 117 3.62 23.55 -12.02
C PRO A 117 3.48 24.82 -11.17
N TYR A 118 4.32 24.92 -10.13
CA TYR A 118 4.23 26.03 -9.17
C TYR A 118 4.53 27.36 -9.83
N ARG A 119 3.67 28.36 -9.61
CA ARG A 119 3.91 29.69 -10.08
C ARG A 119 4.78 30.45 -9.08
N TRP A 120 6.02 30.73 -9.49
CA TRP A 120 6.94 31.52 -8.68
C TRP A 120 6.42 32.95 -8.47
N VAL A 121 6.55 33.45 -7.26
CA VAL A 121 6.15 34.83 -6.91
C VAL A 121 7.39 35.68 -6.63
N SER A 122 8.13 35.39 -5.56
CA SER A 122 9.37 36.05 -5.21
C SER A 122 10.11 35.31 -4.10
N TRP A 123 11.36 35.63 -3.88
CA TRP A 123 12.14 35.12 -2.76
C TRP A 123 11.55 35.48 -1.40
N ASN A 124 11.05 36.71 -1.23
CA ASN A 124 10.44 37.13 0.02
C ASN A 124 9.17 36.33 0.31
N ASP A 125 8.33 36.12 -0.71
CA ASP A 125 7.13 35.33 -0.60
C ASP A 125 7.47 33.86 -0.22
N TRP A 126 8.40 33.24 -0.96
CA TRP A 126 8.78 31.84 -0.69
C TRP A 126 9.35 31.65 0.72
N LEU A 127 10.31 32.49 1.14
CA LEU A 127 10.91 32.36 2.47
C LEU A 127 9.91 32.65 3.59
N ALA A 128 8.94 33.54 3.38
CA ALA A 128 7.85 33.76 4.35
C ALA A 128 6.95 32.51 4.46
N LYS A 129 6.68 31.82 3.33
CA LYS A 129 5.93 30.55 3.33
C LYS A 129 6.71 29.42 4.02
N VAL A 130 8.02 29.32 3.77
CA VAL A 130 8.91 28.39 4.50
C VAL A 130 8.82 28.63 6.00
N ASP A 131 8.96 29.89 6.43
CA ASP A 131 8.85 30.26 7.85
C ASP A 131 7.52 29.86 8.47
N THR A 132 6.43 30.13 7.75
CA THR A 132 5.07 29.79 8.20
C THR A 132 4.92 28.30 8.42
N GLN A 133 5.31 27.48 7.43
CA GLN A 133 5.19 26.02 7.51
C GLN A 133 6.03 25.45 8.64
N VAL A 134 7.29 25.88 8.78
CA VAL A 134 8.18 25.40 9.85
C VAL A 134 7.64 25.81 11.21
N ASN A 135 7.16 27.05 11.38
CA ASN A 135 6.57 27.50 12.64
C ASN A 135 5.28 26.73 12.98
N ASP A 136 4.39 26.52 12.00
CA ASP A 136 3.16 25.75 12.19
C ASP A 136 3.49 24.31 12.63
N ARG A 137 4.47 23.66 12.00
CA ARG A 137 4.94 22.31 12.37
C ARG A 137 5.54 22.27 13.78
N LEU A 138 6.36 23.23 14.15
CA LEU A 138 7.00 23.28 15.47
C LEU A 138 6.01 23.61 16.59
N ALA A 139 4.95 24.35 16.30
CA ALA A 139 3.87 24.66 17.23
C ALA A 139 2.85 23.51 17.38
N ALA A 140 2.75 22.62 16.38
CA ALA A 140 1.79 21.52 16.37
C ALA A 140 2.14 20.43 17.38
N THR A 141 1.13 19.80 17.96
CA THR A 141 1.27 18.63 18.86
C THR A 141 0.77 17.36 18.15
N GLY A 142 1.28 16.19 18.59
CA GLY A 142 0.85 14.91 18.00
C GLY A 142 1.38 14.67 16.58
N THR A 143 2.47 15.31 16.21
CA THR A 143 3.07 15.26 14.86
C THR A 143 4.49 14.66 14.88
N SER A 144 4.79 13.77 15.81
CA SER A 144 6.10 13.13 15.95
C SER A 144 6.44 12.20 14.78
N ASN A 145 5.44 11.79 14.00
CA ASN A 145 5.59 10.99 12.79
C ASN A 145 6.03 11.81 11.55
N ILE A 146 6.09 13.15 11.64
CA ILE A 146 6.62 13.98 10.57
C ILE A 146 8.14 13.88 10.58
N THR A 147 8.69 13.23 9.55
CA THR A 147 10.09 12.82 9.46
C THR A 147 10.81 13.40 8.25
N GLY A 148 10.21 14.35 7.53
CA GLY A 148 10.86 14.97 6.38
C GLY A 148 10.26 16.29 5.92
N TRP A 149 11.17 17.23 5.53
CA TRP A 149 10.85 18.42 4.77
C TRP A 149 11.26 18.23 3.32
N GLU A 150 10.32 18.09 2.41
CA GLU A 150 10.58 18.09 0.97
C GLU A 150 10.57 19.54 0.48
N LEU A 151 11.78 20.09 0.23
CA LEU A 151 11.94 21.53 0.00
C LEU A 151 11.36 22.03 -1.32
N TRP A 152 11.37 21.17 -2.35
CA TRP A 152 10.75 21.45 -3.65
C TRP A 152 10.32 20.14 -4.29
N ASN A 153 9.47 20.22 -5.30
CA ASN A 153 9.00 19.07 -6.07
C ASN A 153 9.30 19.27 -7.57
N GLU A 154 9.95 18.27 -8.18
CA GLU A 154 10.30 18.21 -9.60
C GLU A 154 11.04 19.48 -10.11
N PRO A 155 12.15 19.88 -9.47
CA PRO A 155 12.83 21.12 -9.85
C PRO A 155 13.39 21.12 -11.28
N ASP A 156 13.66 19.94 -11.83
CA ASP A 156 14.07 19.75 -13.23
C ASP A 156 12.93 20.02 -14.24
N TYR A 157 11.69 20.13 -13.76
CA TYR A 157 10.50 20.43 -14.55
C TYR A 157 9.76 21.70 -14.09
N THR A 158 9.63 21.93 -12.78
CA THR A 158 8.74 22.96 -12.22
C THR A 158 9.45 24.24 -11.80
N TRP A 159 10.80 24.23 -11.74
CA TRP A 159 11.55 25.39 -11.26
C TRP A 159 11.69 26.48 -12.34
N ASP A 160 11.27 27.69 -12.02
CA ASP A 160 11.38 28.85 -12.91
C ASP A 160 12.77 29.51 -12.76
N THR A 161 13.76 29.01 -13.48
CA THR A 161 15.12 29.51 -13.44
C THR A 161 15.20 30.97 -13.88
N ALA A 162 14.34 31.44 -14.80
CA ALA A 162 14.35 32.80 -15.29
C ALA A 162 13.91 33.81 -14.21
N ALA A 163 12.92 33.43 -13.40
CA ALA A 163 12.38 34.29 -12.34
C ALA A 163 13.08 34.12 -10.98
N ALA A 164 13.50 32.89 -10.65
CA ALA A 164 14.01 32.55 -9.34
C ALA A 164 15.53 32.37 -9.27
N GLY A 165 16.20 32.25 -10.42
CA GLY A 165 17.63 31.97 -10.54
C GLY A 165 17.96 30.46 -10.54
N ASP A 166 19.23 30.12 -10.41
CA ASP A 166 19.73 28.74 -10.41
C ASP A 166 19.16 27.92 -9.24
N PHE A 167 18.71 26.69 -9.50
CA PHE A 167 18.10 25.83 -8.49
C PHE A 167 19.09 25.42 -7.40
N ASN A 168 20.35 25.18 -7.72
CA ASN A 168 21.33 24.77 -6.70
C ASN A 168 21.54 25.88 -5.67
N ALA A 169 21.60 27.15 -6.12
CA ALA A 169 21.66 28.31 -5.22
C ALA A 169 20.35 28.48 -4.42
N ALA A 170 19.23 28.22 -5.07
CA ALA A 170 17.91 28.25 -4.43
C ALA A 170 17.75 27.18 -3.34
N TRP A 171 18.25 25.98 -3.61
CA TRP A 171 18.29 24.87 -2.64
C TRP A 171 19.04 25.30 -1.37
N VAL A 172 20.26 25.83 -1.51
CA VAL A 172 21.06 26.30 -0.36
C VAL A 172 20.30 27.30 0.47
N ARG A 173 19.70 28.29 -0.19
CA ARG A 173 18.95 29.37 0.48
C ARG A 173 17.73 28.84 1.25
N THR A 174 16.99 27.91 0.67
CA THR A 174 15.83 27.28 1.31
C THR A 174 16.25 26.34 2.44
N TYR A 175 17.26 25.51 2.21
CA TYR A 175 17.85 24.62 3.20
C TYR A 175 18.27 25.38 4.47
N GLN A 176 19.06 26.43 4.29
CA GLN A 176 19.53 27.26 5.41
C GLN A 176 18.36 27.94 6.15
N ARG A 177 17.30 28.33 5.42
CA ARG A 177 16.12 28.94 6.03
C ARG A 177 15.37 27.96 6.92
N VAL A 178 15.20 26.71 6.50
CA VAL A 178 14.60 25.64 7.32
C VAL A 178 15.50 25.36 8.52
N ARG A 179 16.81 25.13 8.30
CA ARG A 179 17.76 24.77 9.36
C ARG A 179 17.95 25.82 10.41
N ALA A 180 17.72 27.08 10.08
CA ALA A 180 17.74 28.18 11.07
C ALA A 180 16.65 28.05 12.16
N ARG A 181 15.63 27.20 11.96
CA ARG A 181 14.49 26.99 12.88
C ARG A 181 14.31 25.55 13.29
N ASP A 182 14.48 24.62 12.37
CA ASP A 182 14.34 23.19 12.58
C ASP A 182 15.64 22.48 12.20
N THR A 183 16.40 22.10 13.21
CA THR A 183 17.70 21.43 13.05
C THR A 183 17.57 19.90 13.09
N LEU A 184 16.40 19.35 13.41
CA LEU A 184 16.20 17.94 13.71
C LEU A 184 15.46 17.18 12.60
N THR A 185 14.42 17.77 12.02
CA THR A 185 13.63 17.08 11.00
C THR A 185 14.47 16.91 9.72
N PRO A 186 14.61 15.69 9.18
CA PRO A 186 15.36 15.44 7.96
C PRO A 186 14.90 16.29 6.77
N ILE A 187 15.84 16.66 5.90
CA ILE A 187 15.55 17.32 4.63
C ILE A 187 15.58 16.33 3.50
N VAL A 188 14.52 16.32 2.71
CA VAL A 188 14.27 15.42 1.58
C VAL A 188 14.47 16.20 0.27
N GLY A 189 15.16 15.62 -0.67
CA GLY A 189 15.32 16.19 -2.01
C GLY A 189 16.49 15.59 -2.80
N PRO A 190 16.67 16.08 -4.02
CA PRO A 190 16.01 17.21 -4.68
C PRO A 190 14.60 16.93 -5.21
N SER A 191 14.11 15.67 -5.20
CA SER A 191 12.79 15.23 -5.68
C SER A 191 12.57 15.54 -7.17
N THR A 192 13.53 15.10 -8.00
CA THR A 192 13.46 15.29 -9.46
C THR A 192 12.36 14.41 -10.09
N ALA A 193 11.73 14.88 -11.17
CA ALA A 193 10.68 14.18 -11.91
C ALA A 193 11.14 12.82 -12.49
N THR A 194 12.44 12.63 -12.64
CA THR A 194 13.07 11.35 -13.02
C THR A 194 14.52 11.34 -12.57
N TYR A 195 15.13 10.15 -12.50
CA TYR A 195 16.57 10.03 -12.27
C TYR A 195 17.34 10.48 -13.51
N ASN A 196 18.15 11.52 -13.35
CA ASN A 196 19.12 11.99 -14.35
C ASN A 196 20.48 12.15 -13.69
N GLU A 197 21.46 11.32 -14.09
CA GLU A 197 22.77 11.29 -13.43
C GLU A 197 23.52 12.63 -13.54
N SER A 198 23.50 13.28 -14.69
CA SER A 198 24.24 14.54 -14.89
C SER A 198 23.64 15.68 -14.04
N TRP A 199 22.33 15.75 -13.98
CA TRP A 199 21.62 16.72 -13.14
C TRP A 199 21.90 16.44 -11.66
N MET A 200 21.73 15.19 -11.22
CA MET A 200 21.98 14.77 -9.83
C MET A 200 23.44 14.99 -9.42
N ARG A 201 24.39 14.75 -10.31
CA ARG A 201 25.83 15.04 -10.10
C ARG A 201 26.07 16.53 -9.85
N SER A 202 25.50 17.39 -10.67
CA SER A 202 25.60 18.86 -10.50
C SER A 202 25.05 19.30 -9.14
N PHE A 203 23.83 18.86 -8.82
CA PHE A 203 23.17 19.15 -7.56
C PHE A 203 23.98 18.67 -6.35
N LEU A 204 24.36 17.39 -6.30
CA LEU A 204 25.07 16.81 -5.16
C LEU A 204 26.46 17.43 -4.97
N THR A 205 27.16 17.77 -6.08
CA THR A 205 28.46 18.46 -6.00
C THR A 205 28.29 19.81 -5.35
N HIS A 206 27.29 20.58 -5.75
CA HIS A 206 27.00 21.90 -5.17
C HIS A 206 26.58 21.80 -3.71
N ALA A 207 25.63 20.91 -3.40
CA ALA A 207 25.12 20.71 -2.05
C ALA A 207 26.21 20.24 -1.07
N ARG A 208 27.12 19.36 -1.52
CA ARG A 208 28.28 18.92 -0.74
C ARG A 208 29.21 20.10 -0.44
N ASN A 209 29.53 20.91 -1.45
CA ASN A 209 30.47 22.02 -1.33
C ASN A 209 29.93 23.16 -0.46
N THR A 210 28.62 23.23 -0.28
CA THR A 210 27.92 24.25 0.55
C THR A 210 27.39 23.70 1.87
N ASP A 211 27.71 22.46 2.22
CA ASP A 211 27.23 21.77 3.42
C ASP A 211 25.69 21.74 3.54
N THR A 212 25.03 21.48 2.42
CA THR A 212 23.57 21.42 2.31
C THR A 212 23.06 20.14 1.69
N LEU A 213 23.84 19.04 1.82
CA LEU A 213 23.39 17.73 1.34
C LEU A 213 22.07 17.32 2.01
N PRO A 214 21.06 16.87 1.24
CA PRO A 214 19.84 16.34 1.85
C PRO A 214 20.13 15.13 2.73
N ASP A 215 19.35 14.94 3.78
CA ASP A 215 19.43 13.75 4.63
C ASP A 215 18.86 12.53 3.92
N ILE A 216 17.88 12.74 3.05
CA ILE A 216 17.19 11.73 2.26
C ILE A 216 17.22 12.18 0.81
N ILE A 217 17.86 11.37 -0.03
CA ILE A 217 17.86 11.63 -1.49
C ILE A 217 16.53 11.16 -2.08
N CYS A 218 15.97 11.99 -2.95
CA CYS A 218 14.67 11.72 -3.56
C CYS A 218 14.68 11.98 -5.07
N TRP A 219 14.01 11.10 -5.81
CA TRP A 219 13.59 11.26 -7.21
C TRP A 219 12.35 10.44 -7.49
N HIS A 220 11.71 10.64 -8.65
CA HIS A 220 10.50 9.93 -9.04
C HIS A 220 10.78 8.83 -10.08
N GLU A 221 9.94 7.77 -10.07
CA GLU A 221 9.96 6.65 -11.03
C GLU A 221 8.60 6.52 -11.72
N LEU A 222 8.27 7.53 -12.54
CA LEU A 222 6.96 7.69 -13.18
C LEU A 222 6.90 7.19 -14.64
N GLN A 223 7.98 6.58 -15.15
CA GLN A 223 8.06 6.17 -16.56
C GLN A 223 7.86 4.66 -16.74
N THR A 224 8.77 3.84 -16.20
CA THR A 224 8.73 2.38 -16.33
C THR A 224 9.52 1.70 -15.23
N SER A 225 9.00 0.59 -14.72
CA SER A 225 9.73 -0.21 -13.73
C SER A 225 11.05 -0.80 -14.28
N ALA A 226 11.23 -0.87 -15.60
CA ALA A 226 12.41 -1.47 -16.22
C ALA A 226 13.73 -0.77 -15.83
N ASN A 227 13.69 0.54 -15.58
CA ASN A 227 14.86 1.36 -15.31
C ASN A 227 15.20 1.47 -13.81
N VAL A 228 14.28 1.17 -12.92
CA VAL A 228 14.39 1.39 -11.46
C VAL A 228 15.68 0.80 -10.88
N ALA A 229 15.98 -0.46 -11.20
CA ALA A 229 17.19 -1.12 -10.68
C ALA A 229 18.48 -0.42 -11.14
N ALA A 230 18.51 0.02 -12.40
CA ALA A 230 19.65 0.76 -12.96
C ALA A 230 19.78 2.15 -12.33
N HIS A 231 18.69 2.87 -12.15
CA HIS A 231 18.67 4.19 -11.51
C HIS A 231 19.24 4.12 -10.08
N ILE A 232 18.79 3.17 -9.27
CA ILE A 232 19.30 2.98 -7.90
C ILE A 232 20.80 2.64 -7.92
N ALA A 233 21.23 1.73 -8.80
CA ALA A 233 22.64 1.33 -8.90
C ALA A 233 23.52 2.50 -9.35
N ASN A 234 23.07 3.28 -10.34
CA ASN A 234 23.76 4.46 -10.84
C ASN A 234 23.87 5.56 -9.76
N TYR A 235 22.79 5.81 -9.02
CA TYR A 235 22.83 6.73 -7.89
C TYR A 235 23.86 6.30 -6.84
N ARG A 236 23.88 5.04 -6.43
CA ARG A 236 24.86 4.53 -5.47
C ARG A 236 26.30 4.62 -5.98
N ALA A 237 26.52 4.44 -7.28
CA ALA A 237 27.82 4.65 -7.91
C ALA A 237 28.21 6.14 -7.91
N LEU A 238 27.29 7.03 -8.25
CA LEU A 238 27.46 8.49 -8.22
C LEU A 238 27.83 8.97 -6.82
N GLU A 239 27.05 8.58 -5.80
CA GLU A 239 27.26 8.91 -4.39
C GLU A 239 28.69 8.57 -3.93
N ARG A 240 29.13 7.34 -4.22
CA ARG A 240 30.51 6.92 -3.93
C ARG A 240 31.55 7.72 -4.71
N SER A 241 31.31 8.00 -5.99
CA SER A 241 32.26 8.77 -6.84
C SER A 241 32.47 10.20 -6.34
N LEU A 242 31.46 10.75 -5.65
CA LEU A 242 31.52 12.08 -5.05
C LEU A 242 32.05 12.06 -3.60
N GLY A 243 32.38 10.89 -3.04
CA GLY A 243 32.82 10.77 -1.65
C GLY A 243 31.73 11.13 -0.63
N ILE A 244 30.46 10.98 -1.00
CA ILE A 244 29.32 11.21 -0.14
C ILE A 244 29.02 9.90 0.62
N SER A 245 28.84 9.99 1.94
CA SER A 245 28.38 8.85 2.74
C SER A 245 26.98 8.41 2.32
N ALA A 246 26.70 7.11 2.36
CA ALA A 246 25.42 6.55 1.90
C ALA A 246 24.23 7.25 2.53
N ARG A 247 23.37 7.85 1.70
CA ARG A 247 22.14 8.51 2.08
C ARG A 247 20.97 7.55 1.95
N ARG A 248 19.92 7.78 2.75
CA ARG A 248 18.63 7.13 2.53
C ARG A 248 18.08 7.51 1.16
N ILE A 249 17.39 6.56 0.51
CA ILE A 249 16.74 6.81 -0.79
C ILE A 249 15.23 6.80 -0.59
N SER A 250 14.58 7.84 -1.04
CA SER A 250 13.13 7.95 -1.17
C SER A 250 12.74 8.02 -2.66
N ILE A 251 11.72 7.25 -3.03
CA ILE A 251 11.05 7.34 -4.33
C ILE A 251 9.62 7.75 -4.03
N ASN A 252 9.40 9.03 -3.72
CA ASN A 252 8.10 9.47 -3.22
C ASN A 252 7.03 9.69 -4.29
N GLU A 253 7.31 9.23 -5.52
CA GLU A 253 6.30 8.99 -6.57
C GLU A 253 6.75 7.84 -7.47
N TYR A 254 5.94 6.78 -7.57
CA TYR A 254 6.19 5.72 -8.52
C TYR A 254 4.92 5.20 -9.20
N ALA A 255 5.10 4.53 -10.32
CA ALA A 255 4.14 4.01 -11.27
C ALA A 255 3.50 5.09 -12.18
N THR A 256 3.23 4.70 -13.41
CA THR A 256 2.58 5.57 -14.40
C THR A 256 1.07 5.67 -14.16
N PRO A 257 0.37 6.68 -14.71
CA PRO A 257 -1.09 6.76 -14.62
C PRO A 257 -1.82 5.55 -15.20
N THR A 258 -1.20 4.84 -16.14
CA THR A 258 -1.77 3.63 -16.77
C THR A 258 -1.48 2.36 -15.99
N GLU A 259 -0.40 2.30 -15.22
CA GLU A 259 0.02 1.10 -14.48
C GLU A 259 -0.45 1.07 -13.02
N ILE A 260 -0.71 2.25 -12.45
CA ILE A 260 -0.95 2.38 -11.02
C ILE A 260 -2.15 1.55 -10.50
N ASP A 261 -3.16 1.34 -11.33
CA ASP A 261 -4.32 0.50 -11.01
C ASP A 261 -4.15 -0.97 -11.45
N GLN A 262 -2.95 -1.35 -11.87
CA GLN A 262 -2.63 -2.69 -12.35
C GLN A 262 -1.68 -3.40 -11.36
N PRO A 263 -2.17 -4.32 -10.54
CA PRO A 263 -1.36 -5.02 -9.54
C PRO A 263 -0.12 -5.71 -10.11
N GLY A 264 -0.20 -6.24 -11.35
CA GLY A 264 0.91 -6.94 -12.00
C GLY A 264 2.14 -6.05 -12.23
N PRO A 265 2.06 -4.94 -12.99
CA PRO A 265 3.14 -3.97 -13.13
C PRO A 265 3.63 -3.39 -11.81
N VAL A 266 2.72 -3.08 -10.87
CA VAL A 266 3.07 -2.54 -9.56
C VAL A 266 3.96 -3.50 -8.76
N ALA A 267 3.73 -4.81 -8.85
CA ALA A 267 4.59 -5.81 -8.21
C ALA A 267 6.05 -5.71 -8.66
N SER A 268 6.30 -5.36 -9.94
CA SER A 268 7.65 -5.14 -10.47
C SER A 268 8.37 -3.92 -9.86
N TYR A 269 7.65 -2.82 -9.62
CA TYR A 269 8.22 -1.66 -8.93
C TYR A 269 8.62 -2.03 -7.50
N ILE A 270 7.70 -2.61 -6.73
CA ILE A 270 7.95 -3.02 -5.34
C ILE A 270 9.15 -3.97 -5.27
N ALA A 271 9.20 -4.98 -6.15
CA ALA A 271 10.30 -5.93 -6.20
C ALA A 271 11.67 -5.26 -6.38
N LYS A 272 11.76 -4.25 -7.23
CA LYS A 272 13.02 -3.54 -7.50
C LYS A 272 13.40 -2.59 -6.36
N PHE A 273 12.44 -1.94 -5.72
CA PHE A 273 12.71 -1.13 -4.54
C PHE A 273 13.23 -1.99 -3.39
N GLU A 274 12.60 -3.14 -3.15
CA GLU A 274 13.05 -4.09 -2.12
C GLU A 274 14.47 -4.57 -2.39
N ARG A 275 14.77 -5.06 -3.60
CA ARG A 275 16.11 -5.53 -3.97
C ARG A 275 17.15 -4.41 -4.03
N GLY A 276 16.75 -3.21 -4.40
CA GLY A 276 17.61 -2.05 -4.54
C GLY A 276 18.00 -1.37 -3.24
N GLY A 277 17.39 -1.75 -2.11
CA GLY A 277 17.68 -1.15 -0.81
C GLY A 277 17.18 0.30 -0.69
N VAL A 278 16.02 0.60 -1.26
CA VAL A 278 15.29 1.85 -1.04
C VAL A 278 14.76 1.88 0.38
N ASP A 279 14.72 3.04 1.01
CA ASP A 279 14.22 3.21 2.39
C ASP A 279 12.72 3.44 2.44
N ASN A 280 12.18 4.18 1.46
CA ASN A 280 10.75 4.27 1.22
C ASN A 280 10.44 4.53 -0.25
N ALA A 281 9.28 4.03 -0.69
CA ALA A 281 8.71 4.39 -1.99
C ALA A 281 7.20 4.58 -1.84
N GLU A 282 6.67 5.57 -2.56
CA GLU A 282 5.30 6.03 -2.40
C GLU A 282 4.58 5.94 -3.75
N ARG A 283 3.41 5.33 -3.71
CA ARG A 283 2.50 5.27 -4.83
C ARG A 283 2.14 6.69 -5.28
N ALA A 284 2.34 7.03 -6.55
CA ALA A 284 2.09 8.37 -7.09
C ALA A 284 0.63 8.77 -6.97
N PHE A 285 0.37 10.10 -6.99
CA PHE A 285 -0.97 10.66 -6.97
C PHE A 285 -1.43 11.05 -8.39
N TRP A 286 -2.43 10.33 -8.90
CA TRP A 286 -3.05 10.65 -10.18
C TRP A 286 -4.55 10.95 -10.06
N TYR A 287 -5.17 10.70 -8.88
CA TYR A 287 -6.63 10.67 -8.78
C TYR A 287 -7.19 11.47 -7.61
N GLU A 288 -7.36 10.89 -6.42
CA GLU A 288 -8.13 11.47 -5.35
C GLU A 288 -7.45 11.36 -3.98
N TYR A 289 -7.40 12.47 -3.24
CA TYR A 289 -7.01 12.46 -1.84
C TYR A 289 -7.84 11.49 -1.01
N GLY A 290 -7.22 10.87 -0.01
CA GLY A 290 -7.95 10.02 0.93
C GLY A 290 -8.44 8.72 0.34
N THR A 291 -7.71 8.17 -0.65
CA THR A 291 -7.96 6.86 -1.26
C THR A 291 -6.71 6.00 -1.33
N VAL A 292 -5.56 6.49 -0.80
CA VAL A 292 -4.22 5.96 -1.10
C VAL A 292 -4.06 5.81 -2.62
N ASN A 293 -4.41 6.85 -3.34
CA ASN A 293 -4.49 6.93 -4.80
C ASN A 293 -5.14 5.70 -5.47
N GLY A 294 -6.42 5.46 -5.16
CA GLY A 294 -7.23 4.42 -5.80
C GLY A 294 -7.08 3.02 -5.22
N LEU A 295 -6.37 2.83 -4.09
CA LEU A 295 -6.40 1.54 -3.40
C LEU A 295 -7.77 1.29 -2.74
N THR A 296 -8.45 2.35 -2.31
CA THR A 296 -9.79 2.25 -1.72
C THR A 296 -10.82 3.02 -2.52
N THR A 297 -12.05 2.53 -2.54
CA THR A 297 -13.23 3.21 -3.08
C THR A 297 -14.40 3.03 -2.13
N ASN A 298 -15.04 4.14 -1.72
CA ASN A 298 -16.13 4.11 -0.73
C ASN A 298 -15.76 3.33 0.55
N ASN A 299 -14.54 3.48 1.01
CA ASN A 299 -13.97 2.73 2.14
C ASN A 299 -14.04 1.20 1.96
N GLN A 300 -13.83 0.72 0.75
CA GLN A 300 -13.77 -0.69 0.38
C GLN A 300 -12.52 -0.94 -0.47
N PRO A 301 -11.93 -2.16 -0.44
CA PRO A 301 -10.73 -2.47 -1.19
C PRO A 301 -11.00 -2.58 -2.69
N THR A 302 -10.07 -2.07 -3.50
CA THR A 302 -9.98 -2.36 -4.93
C THR A 302 -9.08 -3.58 -5.20
N GLY A 303 -8.91 -3.98 -6.47
CA GLY A 303 -7.97 -5.06 -6.82
C GLY A 303 -6.53 -4.76 -6.41
N SER A 304 -6.08 -3.52 -6.59
CA SER A 304 -4.72 -3.10 -6.19
C SER A 304 -4.51 -3.12 -4.68
N TRP A 305 -5.53 -2.86 -3.89
CA TRP A 305 -5.45 -2.93 -2.43
C TRP A 305 -4.97 -4.30 -1.93
N TRP A 306 -5.42 -5.38 -2.58
CA TRP A 306 -5.06 -6.75 -2.20
C TRP A 306 -3.58 -7.06 -2.43
N LEU A 307 -2.95 -6.48 -3.45
CA LEU A 307 -1.50 -6.58 -3.64
C LEU A 307 -0.73 -6.02 -2.43
N TYR A 308 -1.10 -4.82 -1.99
CA TYR A 308 -0.49 -4.18 -0.82
C TYR A 308 -0.86 -4.89 0.49
N LYS A 309 -2.06 -5.47 0.57
CA LYS A 309 -2.45 -6.32 1.71
C LYS A 309 -1.57 -7.55 1.82
N TRP A 310 -1.30 -8.26 0.72
CA TRP A 310 -0.38 -9.39 0.71
C TRP A 310 1.05 -8.96 1.10
N TYR A 311 1.48 -7.80 0.64
CA TYR A 311 2.75 -7.22 1.07
C TYR A 311 2.74 -6.91 2.58
N GLY A 312 1.67 -6.31 3.09
CA GLY A 312 1.49 -6.03 4.51
C GLY A 312 1.43 -7.29 5.41
N ASP A 313 1.05 -8.45 4.87
CA ASP A 313 1.03 -9.72 5.59
C ASP A 313 2.42 -10.37 5.71
N MET A 314 3.39 -9.92 4.94
CA MET A 314 4.76 -10.42 5.02
C MET A 314 5.42 -10.05 6.34
N ALA A 315 6.20 -10.99 6.88
CA ALA A 315 6.99 -10.82 8.10
C ALA A 315 8.32 -11.59 7.96
N GLY A 316 9.19 -11.47 8.96
CA GLY A 316 10.52 -12.07 8.94
C GLY A 316 11.46 -11.30 8.01
N ASN A 317 12.02 -11.95 7.02
CA ASN A 317 13.00 -11.35 6.12
C ASN A 317 12.56 -11.43 4.65
N MET A 318 12.83 -10.36 3.90
CA MET A 318 12.82 -10.41 2.44
C MET A 318 13.89 -11.38 1.96
N VAL A 319 13.53 -12.22 0.97
CA VAL A 319 14.43 -13.21 0.37
C VAL A 319 14.66 -12.89 -1.10
N THR A 320 15.83 -13.31 -1.60
CA THR A 320 16.25 -12.98 -2.97
C THR A 320 15.28 -13.53 -4.00
N THR A 321 14.79 -12.65 -4.87
CA THR A 321 14.04 -12.99 -6.07
C THR A 321 14.83 -12.63 -7.32
N THR A 322 14.79 -13.51 -8.33
CA THR A 322 15.53 -13.32 -9.60
C THR A 322 14.55 -13.48 -10.75
N PRO A 323 14.12 -12.39 -11.39
CA PRO A 323 13.34 -12.43 -12.61
C PRO A 323 14.23 -12.79 -13.82
N ARG A 324 13.63 -13.26 -14.91
CA ARG A 324 14.34 -13.55 -16.15
C ARG A 324 14.90 -12.29 -16.82
N ALA A 325 14.19 -11.17 -16.70
CA ALA A 325 14.54 -9.88 -17.29
C ALA A 325 14.04 -8.74 -16.42
N GLN A 326 14.40 -7.49 -16.76
CA GLN A 326 13.92 -6.30 -16.06
C GLN A 326 12.46 -5.91 -16.44
N THR A 327 11.89 -6.56 -17.44
CA THR A 327 10.49 -6.44 -17.88
C THR A 327 9.80 -7.79 -17.83
N GLY A 328 8.47 -7.79 -17.81
CA GLY A 328 7.64 -9.01 -17.74
C GLY A 328 7.53 -9.53 -16.30
N LEU A 329 7.63 -10.84 -16.12
CA LEU A 329 7.44 -11.49 -14.83
C LEU A 329 8.48 -11.05 -13.80
N ASP A 330 8.04 -10.35 -12.77
CA ASP A 330 8.86 -9.96 -11.63
C ASP A 330 8.04 -10.01 -10.34
N GLY A 331 8.71 -10.05 -9.19
CA GLY A 331 8.07 -10.12 -7.90
C GLY A 331 9.04 -10.10 -6.73
N PHE A 332 8.48 -10.09 -5.55
CA PHE A 332 9.19 -10.06 -4.27
C PHE A 332 8.66 -11.14 -3.34
N ALA A 333 9.50 -11.56 -2.40
CA ALA A 333 9.15 -12.65 -1.49
C ALA A 333 9.75 -12.42 -0.10
N ALA A 334 9.07 -12.97 0.91
CA ALA A 334 9.54 -12.99 2.29
C ALA A 334 9.40 -14.38 2.92
N HIS A 335 10.31 -14.67 3.84
CA HIS A 335 10.28 -15.85 4.68
C HIS A 335 10.19 -15.47 6.15
N ASP A 336 9.13 -15.91 6.81
CA ASP A 336 9.00 -15.87 8.26
C ASP A 336 9.40 -17.24 8.84
N PRO A 337 10.60 -17.37 9.41
CA PRO A 337 11.07 -18.63 9.95
C PRO A 337 10.32 -19.03 11.24
N THR A 338 9.75 -18.06 11.96
CA THR A 338 8.99 -18.32 13.21
C THR A 338 7.64 -18.96 12.89
N ARG A 339 6.94 -18.44 11.91
CA ARG A 339 5.67 -18.99 11.42
C ARG A 339 5.87 -20.11 10.40
N ARG A 340 7.11 -20.29 9.91
CA ARG A 340 7.46 -21.25 8.86
C ARG A 340 6.64 -21.05 7.60
N ILE A 341 6.52 -19.81 7.16
CA ILE A 341 5.71 -19.41 6.00
C ILE A 341 6.55 -18.60 5.01
N VAL A 342 6.37 -18.88 3.72
CA VAL A 342 6.93 -18.10 2.63
C VAL A 342 5.81 -17.46 1.85
N HIS A 343 5.90 -16.15 1.64
CA HIS A 343 5.03 -15.38 0.75
C HIS A 343 5.81 -14.96 -0.49
N ALA A 344 5.23 -15.10 -1.67
CA ALA A 344 5.74 -14.51 -2.91
C ALA A 344 4.60 -13.78 -3.62
N VAL A 345 4.82 -12.49 -3.94
CA VAL A 345 3.90 -11.64 -4.68
C VAL A 345 4.55 -11.24 -6.00
N PHE A 346 3.85 -11.40 -7.11
CA PHE A 346 4.41 -11.25 -8.45
C PHE A 346 3.35 -10.89 -9.50
N GLY A 347 3.81 -10.50 -10.71
CA GLY A 347 2.94 -10.21 -11.83
C GLY A 347 3.72 -9.70 -13.04
N GLY A 348 3.03 -9.03 -13.98
CA GLY A 348 3.64 -8.35 -15.12
C GLY A 348 3.81 -9.22 -16.39
N GLU A 349 3.35 -10.48 -16.37
CA GLU A 349 3.44 -11.38 -17.54
C GLU A 349 2.11 -12.10 -17.78
N SER A 350 1.81 -12.40 -19.03
CA SER A 350 0.60 -13.15 -19.42
C SER A 350 0.94 -14.62 -19.74
N GLY A 351 -0.09 -15.46 -19.77
CA GLY A 351 0.03 -16.88 -20.17
C GLY A 351 0.39 -17.79 -19.00
N THR A 352 1.05 -18.90 -19.27
CA THR A 352 1.48 -19.86 -18.23
C THR A 352 2.91 -19.53 -17.79
N ASN A 353 3.08 -19.22 -16.52
CA ASN A 353 4.38 -18.86 -15.95
C ASN A 353 4.70 -19.71 -14.73
N HIS A 354 5.96 -19.66 -14.29
CA HIS A 354 6.47 -20.49 -13.21
C HIS A 354 7.08 -19.63 -12.10
N VAL A 355 6.89 -20.07 -10.84
CA VAL A 355 7.65 -19.57 -9.70
C VAL A 355 8.41 -20.74 -9.11
N ARG A 356 9.75 -20.68 -9.17
CA ARG A 356 10.65 -21.70 -8.65
C ARG A 356 11.15 -21.27 -7.28
N PHE A 357 10.82 -22.02 -6.26
CA PHE A 357 11.34 -21.85 -4.91
C PHE A 357 12.52 -22.78 -4.69
N THR A 358 13.59 -22.25 -4.09
CA THR A 358 14.78 -22.98 -3.65
C THR A 358 15.01 -22.72 -2.16
N GLY A 359 15.71 -23.62 -1.47
CA GLY A 359 16.02 -23.45 -0.04
C GLY A 359 14.87 -23.76 0.90
N LEU A 360 13.91 -24.60 0.48
CA LEU A 360 12.71 -24.96 1.26
C LEU A 360 12.93 -26.06 2.30
N SER A 361 14.15 -26.58 2.48
CA SER A 361 14.42 -27.74 3.36
C SER A 361 13.91 -27.57 4.79
N SER A 362 13.88 -26.33 5.31
CA SER A 362 13.34 -26.02 6.64
C SER A 362 11.83 -26.20 6.77
N LEU A 363 11.09 -26.22 5.66
CA LEU A 363 9.64 -26.41 5.65
C LEU A 363 9.24 -27.89 5.62
N GLY A 364 10.16 -28.79 5.33
CA GLY A 364 9.94 -30.24 5.27
C GLY A 364 9.82 -30.80 3.85
N GLY A 365 9.62 -32.11 3.74
CA GLY A 365 9.50 -32.80 2.45
C GLY A 365 8.15 -32.64 1.75
N GLN A 366 7.15 -32.06 2.43
CA GLN A 366 5.83 -31.80 1.88
C GLN A 366 5.31 -30.47 2.40
N VAL A 367 4.78 -29.63 1.51
CA VAL A 367 4.26 -28.31 1.81
C VAL A 367 2.87 -28.12 1.23
N ARG A 368 2.10 -27.25 1.86
CA ARG A 368 0.87 -26.71 1.31
C ARG A 368 1.22 -25.46 0.50
N VAL A 369 0.69 -25.40 -0.71
CA VAL A 369 0.84 -24.26 -1.63
C VAL A 369 -0.54 -23.68 -1.93
N THR A 370 -0.74 -22.42 -1.57
CA THR A 370 -1.93 -21.66 -1.96
C THR A 370 -1.53 -20.64 -3.02
N VAL A 371 -2.28 -20.57 -4.11
CA VAL A 371 -2.10 -19.59 -5.18
C VAL A 371 -3.36 -18.75 -5.28
N GLU A 372 -3.19 -17.44 -5.24
CA GLU A 372 -4.26 -16.46 -5.31
C GLU A 372 -4.00 -15.44 -6.41
N SER A 373 -5.04 -14.77 -6.89
CA SER A 373 -4.94 -13.63 -7.81
C SER A 373 -5.87 -12.49 -7.43
N THR A 374 -5.46 -11.27 -7.79
CA THR A 374 -6.30 -10.08 -7.74
C THR A 374 -6.31 -9.38 -9.10
N PRO A 375 -7.49 -8.95 -9.59
CA PRO A 375 -7.60 -8.32 -10.90
C PRO A 375 -7.14 -6.86 -10.90
N ALA A 376 -6.82 -6.34 -12.08
CA ALA A 376 -6.76 -4.91 -12.36
C ALA A 376 -8.20 -4.37 -12.48
N SER A 377 -8.85 -4.12 -11.36
CA SER A 377 -10.26 -3.70 -11.32
C SER A 377 -10.47 -2.20 -11.57
N GLY A 378 -9.38 -1.44 -11.64
CA GLY A 378 -9.43 0.02 -11.60
C GLY A 378 -9.77 0.55 -10.19
N ARG A 379 -9.73 1.89 -10.06
CA ARG A 379 -9.86 2.60 -8.77
C ARG A 379 -11.29 2.73 -8.22
N HIS A 380 -12.30 2.45 -9.04
CA HIS A 380 -13.71 2.63 -8.66
C HIS A 380 -14.46 1.31 -8.48
N THR A 381 -13.80 0.17 -8.67
CA THR A 381 -14.44 -1.14 -8.55
C THR A 381 -13.95 -1.86 -7.31
N GLN A 382 -14.88 -2.15 -6.42
CA GLN A 382 -14.62 -2.95 -5.23
C GLN A 382 -14.26 -4.40 -5.60
N VAL A 383 -13.26 -4.95 -4.93
CA VAL A 383 -12.90 -6.37 -4.96
C VAL A 383 -12.91 -6.88 -3.52
N SER A 384 -13.96 -7.61 -3.16
CA SER A 384 -14.21 -8.05 -1.77
C SER A 384 -13.18 -9.05 -1.25
N ALA A 385 -12.60 -9.88 -2.14
CA ALA A 385 -11.56 -10.86 -1.80
C ALA A 385 -10.79 -11.26 -3.06
N PRO A 386 -9.52 -11.68 -2.93
CA PRO A 386 -8.80 -12.33 -4.01
C PRO A 386 -9.46 -13.65 -4.45
N THR A 387 -9.15 -14.07 -5.66
CA THR A 387 -9.58 -15.38 -6.16
C THR A 387 -8.52 -16.43 -5.83
N THR A 388 -8.89 -17.50 -5.13
CA THR A 388 -8.03 -18.67 -4.95
C THR A 388 -7.99 -19.48 -6.24
N ILE A 389 -6.81 -19.58 -6.85
CA ILE A 389 -6.56 -20.38 -8.08
C ILE A 389 -6.37 -21.85 -7.70
N SER A 390 -5.55 -22.10 -6.68
CA SER A 390 -5.30 -23.47 -6.18
C SER A 390 -4.90 -23.46 -4.71
N ASN A 391 -5.16 -24.59 -4.04
CA ASN A 391 -4.69 -24.87 -2.68
C ASN A 391 -4.41 -26.37 -2.60
N THR A 392 -3.14 -26.74 -2.70
CA THR A 392 -2.72 -28.14 -2.86
C THR A 392 -1.56 -28.48 -1.96
N THR A 393 -1.42 -29.76 -1.65
CA THR A 393 -0.23 -30.29 -0.98
C THR A 393 0.74 -30.83 -2.04
N VAL A 394 2.00 -30.42 -1.94
CA VAL A 394 3.04 -30.72 -2.95
C VAL A 394 4.30 -31.22 -2.26
N ASN A 395 4.98 -32.17 -2.88
CA ASN A 395 6.29 -32.65 -2.42
C ASN A 395 7.40 -31.63 -2.74
N VAL A 396 8.28 -31.43 -1.79
CA VAL A 396 9.54 -30.67 -1.97
C VAL A 396 10.65 -31.66 -2.28
N THR A 397 11.30 -31.51 -3.41
CA THR A 397 12.39 -32.39 -3.86
C THR A 397 13.72 -31.65 -3.77
N ASN A 398 14.66 -32.14 -3.00
CA ASN A 398 15.98 -31.52 -2.78
C ASN A 398 15.90 -30.04 -2.31
N GLY A 399 14.85 -29.69 -1.54
CA GLY A 399 14.62 -28.32 -1.07
C GLY A 399 14.07 -27.39 -2.14
N GLU A 400 13.57 -27.91 -3.25
CA GLU A 400 13.02 -27.13 -4.37
C GLU A 400 11.57 -27.49 -4.68
N LEU A 401 10.88 -26.50 -5.23
CA LEU A 401 9.50 -26.62 -5.70
C LEU A 401 9.29 -25.64 -6.85
N THR A 402 8.65 -26.07 -7.93
CA THR A 402 8.16 -25.18 -8.99
C THR A 402 6.64 -25.16 -8.99
N VAL A 403 6.08 -23.97 -8.85
CA VAL A 403 4.65 -23.73 -8.92
C VAL A 403 4.34 -23.17 -10.32
N THR A 404 3.45 -23.85 -11.05
CA THR A 404 2.96 -23.39 -12.35
C THR A 404 1.67 -22.62 -12.16
N VAL A 405 1.60 -21.39 -12.67
CA VAL A 405 0.41 -20.54 -12.64
C VAL A 405 -0.09 -20.39 -14.08
N PRO A 406 -1.19 -21.06 -14.44
CA PRO A 406 -1.75 -20.98 -15.80
C PRO A 406 -2.58 -19.71 -15.97
N ASN A 407 -2.73 -19.30 -17.23
CA ASN A 407 -3.66 -18.24 -17.65
C ASN A 407 -3.47 -16.92 -16.89
N MET A 408 -2.24 -16.55 -16.59
CA MET A 408 -1.94 -15.26 -15.98
C MET A 408 -2.32 -14.11 -16.92
N SER A 409 -2.79 -13.01 -16.34
CA SER A 409 -2.89 -11.70 -16.99
C SER A 409 -1.74 -10.81 -16.55
N ALA A 410 -1.07 -10.14 -17.48
CA ALA A 410 0.02 -9.21 -17.16
C ALA A 410 -0.40 -8.08 -16.22
N THR A 411 -1.67 -7.71 -16.20
CA THR A 411 -2.19 -6.63 -15.38
C THR A 411 -2.60 -7.07 -13.97
N SER A 412 -2.85 -8.37 -13.76
CA SER A 412 -3.27 -8.94 -12.48
C SER A 412 -2.07 -9.20 -11.56
N GLY A 413 -2.30 -9.10 -10.25
CA GLY A 413 -1.34 -9.52 -9.23
C GLY A 413 -1.60 -10.97 -8.79
N TYR A 414 -0.52 -11.65 -8.41
CA TYR A 414 -0.55 -13.04 -7.96
C TYR A 414 0.20 -13.18 -6.65
N HIS A 415 -0.28 -14.11 -5.83
CA HIS A 415 0.29 -14.41 -4.53
C HIS A 415 0.43 -15.93 -4.34
N ILE A 416 1.59 -16.37 -3.91
CA ILE A 416 1.83 -17.74 -3.51
C ILE A 416 2.21 -17.76 -2.04
N VAL A 417 1.54 -18.64 -1.29
CA VAL A 417 1.88 -18.97 0.10
C VAL A 417 2.38 -20.41 0.15
N VAL A 418 3.57 -20.60 0.72
CA VAL A 418 4.15 -21.93 0.95
C VAL A 418 4.34 -22.14 2.44
N GLN A 419 3.77 -23.21 2.99
CA GLN A 419 3.85 -23.54 4.42
C GLN A 419 3.91 -25.05 4.64
N PRO A 420 4.48 -25.54 5.76
CA PRO A 420 4.50 -26.97 6.07
C PRO A 420 3.09 -27.57 6.18
N THR A 421 2.97 -28.86 5.92
CA THR A 421 1.73 -29.61 6.12
C THR A 421 1.57 -30.13 7.55
N SER A 422 2.65 -30.14 8.35
CA SER A 422 2.67 -30.61 9.73
C SER A 422 3.64 -29.77 10.57
N GLY A 423 3.47 -29.80 11.90
CA GLY A 423 4.33 -29.04 12.82
C GLY A 423 4.15 -27.53 12.76
N VAL A 424 3.07 -27.06 12.11
CA VAL A 424 2.61 -25.67 12.25
C VAL A 424 1.84 -25.62 13.58
N PRO A 425 2.06 -24.63 14.45
CA PRO A 425 1.16 -24.36 15.56
C PRO A 425 -0.28 -24.37 15.04
N GLY A 426 -1.21 -24.97 15.78
CA GLY A 426 -2.63 -24.95 15.38
C GLY A 426 -2.99 -23.51 14.99
N TYR A 427 -3.72 -23.35 13.88
CA TYR A 427 -4.10 -22.00 13.44
C TYR A 427 -4.87 -21.31 14.56
N GLN A 428 -4.34 -20.19 15.01
CA GLN A 428 -4.97 -19.29 15.96
C GLN A 428 -4.62 -17.88 15.54
N GLN A 429 -5.64 -17.12 15.19
CA GLN A 429 -5.44 -15.74 14.72
C GLN A 429 -6.56 -14.84 15.25
N ARG A 430 -6.16 -13.76 15.89
CA ARG A 430 -7.05 -12.71 16.35
C ARG A 430 -7.12 -11.59 15.31
N TYR A 431 -8.32 -11.05 15.16
CA TYR A 431 -8.64 -9.92 14.29
C TYR A 431 -9.40 -8.89 15.13
N GLU A 432 -8.78 -7.76 15.38
CA GLU A 432 -9.33 -6.68 16.20
C GLU A 432 -10.49 -6.00 15.46
N ALA A 433 -11.57 -5.68 16.17
CA ALA A 433 -12.79 -5.12 15.57
C ALA A 433 -12.54 -3.71 15.01
N GLU A 434 -11.74 -2.91 15.69
CA GLU A 434 -11.37 -1.57 15.22
C GLU A 434 -10.54 -1.58 13.93
N ASN A 435 -9.93 -2.71 13.59
CA ASN A 435 -9.18 -2.92 12.35
C ASN A 435 -10.03 -3.59 11.25
N ALA A 436 -11.29 -3.85 11.51
CA ALA A 436 -12.23 -4.38 10.54
C ALA A 436 -12.84 -3.29 9.67
N SER A 437 -13.58 -3.66 8.62
CA SER A 437 -14.35 -2.71 7.81
C SER A 437 -15.63 -2.33 8.55
N ILE A 438 -15.69 -1.10 9.05
CA ILE A 438 -16.77 -0.61 9.90
C ILE A 438 -17.73 0.22 9.06
N PHE A 439 -19.01 -0.14 9.05
CA PHE A 439 -20.05 0.61 8.38
C PHE A 439 -21.11 1.10 9.37
N ARG A 440 -21.26 2.41 9.49
CA ARG A 440 -22.23 3.07 10.38
C ARG A 440 -22.18 2.61 11.84
N ALA A 441 -20.98 2.30 12.32
CA ALA A 441 -20.64 2.06 13.71
C ALA A 441 -19.40 2.88 14.04
N ASN A 442 -19.01 2.97 15.29
CA ASN A 442 -17.94 3.86 15.72
C ASN A 442 -16.85 3.10 16.48
N ARG A 443 -15.61 3.57 16.31
CA ARG A 443 -14.43 3.13 17.06
C ARG A 443 -14.32 3.94 18.35
N PHE A 444 -14.02 3.25 19.44
CA PHE A 444 -13.78 3.84 20.75
C PHE A 444 -12.51 3.30 21.38
N GLY A 445 -11.89 4.05 22.27
CA GLY A 445 -10.74 3.59 23.06
C GLY A 445 -11.18 2.99 24.40
N SER A 446 -10.52 1.91 24.82
CA SER A 446 -10.62 1.35 26.17
C SER A 446 -9.33 0.62 26.56
N SER A 447 -8.85 0.85 27.75
CA SER A 447 -7.69 0.14 28.30
C SER A 447 -7.97 -1.34 28.60
N SER A 448 -9.24 -1.77 28.62
CA SER A 448 -9.63 -3.17 28.79
C SER A 448 -9.83 -3.91 27.48
N ALA A 449 -9.84 -3.20 26.34
CA ALA A 449 -9.88 -3.82 25.02
C ALA A 449 -8.52 -4.39 24.64
N SER A 450 -8.50 -5.47 23.84
CA SER A 450 -7.31 -6.27 23.56
C SER A 450 -6.19 -5.49 22.87
N ALA A 451 -6.53 -4.54 22.00
CA ALA A 451 -5.58 -3.63 21.35
C ALA A 451 -5.80 -2.16 21.73
N GLY A 452 -6.49 -1.91 22.84
CA GLY A 452 -6.75 -0.56 23.35
C GLY A 452 -7.91 0.16 22.68
N ALA A 453 -8.63 -0.49 21.75
CA ALA A 453 -9.78 0.07 21.06
C ALA A 453 -10.83 -1.01 20.75
N TYR A 454 -12.05 -0.60 20.43
CA TYR A 454 -13.18 -1.47 20.14
C TYR A 454 -14.19 -0.79 19.22
N VAL A 455 -15.16 -1.53 18.71
CA VAL A 455 -16.27 -1.02 17.90
C VAL A 455 -17.56 -1.08 18.68
N GLY A 456 -18.21 0.06 18.82
CA GLY A 456 -19.52 0.20 19.45
C GLY A 456 -20.53 0.86 18.51
N GLN A 457 -21.76 1.02 19.02
CA GLN A 457 -22.88 1.59 18.27
C GLN A 457 -23.20 0.81 16.98
N ILE A 458 -23.04 -0.51 17.03
CA ILE A 458 -23.56 -1.45 16.05
C ILE A 458 -25.04 -1.64 16.39
N ASP A 459 -25.87 -0.75 15.90
CA ASP A 459 -27.25 -0.67 16.35
C ASP A 459 -28.25 -0.58 15.20
N ASN A 460 -29.50 -0.78 15.58
CA ASN A 460 -30.65 -0.61 14.73
C ASN A 460 -31.78 0.07 15.53
N THR A 461 -32.15 1.24 15.11
CA THR A 461 -33.30 1.96 15.66
C THR A 461 -34.62 1.66 14.91
N GLY A 462 -34.60 0.66 14.00
CA GLY A 462 -35.71 0.39 13.08
C GLY A 462 -35.62 1.21 11.78
N ASP A 463 -34.69 2.15 11.68
CA ASP A 463 -34.42 2.92 10.46
C ASP A 463 -33.32 2.26 9.63
N PRO A 464 -33.56 1.87 8.36
CA PRO A 464 -32.54 1.31 7.49
C PRO A 464 -31.28 2.16 7.36
N ARG A 465 -31.36 3.47 7.63
CA ARG A 465 -30.21 4.38 7.62
C ARG A 465 -29.27 4.17 8.80
N THR A 466 -29.72 3.52 9.88
CA THR A 466 -28.92 3.22 11.07
C THR A 466 -28.42 1.79 11.11
N ALA A 467 -28.86 0.94 10.15
CA ALA A 467 -28.33 -0.40 10.01
C ALA A 467 -26.81 -0.38 9.81
N SER A 468 -26.10 -1.19 10.56
CA SER A 468 -24.65 -1.18 10.60
C SER A 468 -24.04 -2.59 10.59
N TYR A 469 -22.78 -2.66 10.22
CA TYR A 469 -22.02 -3.92 10.26
C TYR A 469 -20.53 -3.70 10.49
N VAL A 470 -19.87 -4.77 10.89
CA VAL A 470 -18.41 -4.90 10.98
C VAL A 470 -17.99 -6.10 10.14
N ASP A 471 -17.18 -5.88 9.11
CA ASP A 471 -16.63 -6.91 8.23
C ASP A 471 -15.18 -7.21 8.60
N PHE A 472 -14.94 -8.40 9.08
CA PHE A 472 -13.60 -8.91 9.32
C PHE A 472 -13.08 -9.60 8.07
N ILE A 473 -11.98 -9.10 7.51
CA ILE A 473 -11.27 -9.74 6.40
C ILE A 473 -10.27 -10.70 7.03
N VAL A 474 -10.55 -11.99 6.94
CA VAL A 474 -9.74 -13.04 7.56
C VAL A 474 -9.07 -13.92 6.51
N ASN A 475 -7.85 -14.37 6.78
CA ASN A 475 -7.13 -15.31 5.92
C ASN A 475 -6.88 -16.61 6.68
N VAL A 476 -7.38 -17.73 6.16
CA VAL A 476 -7.23 -19.03 6.78
C VAL A 476 -6.51 -20.03 5.89
N PRO A 477 -5.62 -20.88 6.45
CA PRO A 477 -4.75 -21.73 5.66
C PRO A 477 -5.46 -22.92 4.99
N THR A 478 -6.61 -23.32 5.50
CA THR A 478 -7.32 -24.52 5.00
C THR A 478 -8.82 -24.31 4.99
N ALA A 479 -9.52 -24.92 4.05
CA ALA A 479 -10.97 -24.98 4.06
C ALA A 479 -11.45 -25.95 5.14
N ARG A 480 -12.09 -25.44 6.19
CA ARG A 480 -12.67 -26.23 7.28
C ARG A 480 -13.63 -25.41 8.14
N ALA A 481 -14.26 -26.07 9.09
CA ALA A 481 -14.92 -25.41 10.21
C ALA A 481 -13.86 -24.82 11.17
N TYR A 482 -14.03 -23.55 11.53
CA TYR A 482 -13.24 -22.83 12.53
C TYR A 482 -14.11 -22.48 13.72
N THR A 483 -13.58 -22.62 14.93
CA THR A 483 -14.19 -22.00 16.09
C THR A 483 -13.88 -20.51 16.05
N MET A 484 -14.90 -19.68 16.06
CA MET A 484 -14.78 -18.21 16.16
C MET A 484 -15.18 -17.76 17.55
N GLN A 485 -14.23 -17.27 18.33
CA GLN A 485 -14.49 -16.61 19.60
C GLN A 485 -14.63 -15.11 19.35
N ILE A 486 -15.59 -14.46 20.00
CA ILE A 486 -15.87 -13.03 19.89
C ILE A 486 -15.72 -12.39 21.26
N GLY A 487 -14.76 -11.45 21.40
CA GLY A 487 -14.64 -10.59 22.57
C GLY A 487 -15.68 -9.46 22.49
N TYR A 488 -16.44 -9.22 23.58
CA TYR A 488 -17.53 -8.27 23.56
C TYR A 488 -17.81 -7.64 24.94
N ALA A 489 -18.58 -6.53 24.91
CA ALA A 489 -19.25 -5.98 26.10
C ALA A 489 -20.73 -5.73 25.80
N ASN A 490 -21.60 -5.99 26.78
CA ASN A 490 -23.05 -5.77 26.72
C ASN A 490 -23.61 -5.35 28.08
N ALA A 491 -23.75 -4.08 28.33
CA ALA A 491 -24.28 -3.54 29.59
C ALA A 491 -25.79 -3.24 29.55
N THR A 492 -26.55 -3.88 28.64
CA THR A 492 -28.03 -3.65 28.57
C THR A 492 -28.81 -4.36 29.66
N GLY A 493 -28.22 -5.28 30.41
CA GLY A 493 -28.89 -6.12 31.37
C GLY A 493 -29.71 -7.28 30.75
N ALA A 494 -29.76 -7.37 29.43
CA ALA A 494 -30.42 -8.42 28.67
C ALA A 494 -29.52 -8.96 27.55
N THR A 495 -29.79 -10.15 27.02
CA THR A 495 -29.03 -10.71 25.88
C THR A 495 -29.24 -9.84 24.64
N ALA A 496 -28.14 -9.37 24.06
CA ALA A 496 -28.10 -8.72 22.76
C ALA A 496 -27.78 -9.72 21.64
N THR A 497 -28.10 -9.38 20.39
CA THR A 497 -27.84 -10.25 19.24
C THR A 497 -27.37 -9.47 18.01
N HIS A 498 -26.44 -10.07 17.25
CA HIS A 498 -26.10 -9.66 15.89
C HIS A 498 -26.37 -10.80 14.91
N GLY A 499 -26.59 -10.44 13.64
CA GLY A 499 -26.51 -11.39 12.54
C GLY A 499 -25.06 -11.66 12.20
N LEU A 500 -24.76 -12.92 11.90
CA LEU A 500 -23.49 -13.41 11.41
C LEU A 500 -23.70 -13.98 10.01
N ALA A 501 -22.94 -13.50 9.05
CA ALA A 501 -22.81 -14.09 7.72
C ALA A 501 -21.33 -14.13 7.33
N TYR A 502 -20.96 -15.10 6.49
CA TYR A 502 -19.60 -15.13 5.92
C TYR A 502 -19.65 -15.37 4.43
N ASN A 503 -18.78 -14.67 3.69
CA ASN A 503 -18.67 -14.70 2.23
C ASN A 503 -20.02 -14.44 1.50
N GLY A 504 -20.89 -13.61 2.08
CA GLY A 504 -22.21 -13.32 1.53
C GLY A 504 -23.23 -14.47 1.62
N GLY A 505 -22.94 -15.47 2.45
CA GLY A 505 -23.85 -16.61 2.70
C GLY A 505 -25.04 -16.27 3.58
N SER A 506 -25.74 -17.31 4.03
CA SER A 506 -26.93 -17.21 4.87
C SER A 506 -26.62 -16.61 6.25
N TRP A 507 -27.57 -15.88 6.78
CA TRP A 507 -27.49 -15.31 8.12
C TRP A 507 -27.76 -16.34 9.22
N SER A 508 -26.97 -16.28 10.26
CA SER A 508 -27.20 -16.92 11.57
C SER A 508 -27.17 -15.85 12.66
N THR A 509 -27.56 -16.19 13.89
CA THR A 509 -27.60 -15.24 15.00
C THR A 509 -26.49 -15.56 16.00
N VAL A 510 -25.74 -14.54 16.42
CA VAL A 510 -24.84 -14.58 17.58
C VAL A 510 -25.52 -13.88 18.74
N SER A 511 -25.48 -14.51 19.92
CA SER A 511 -26.05 -13.98 21.15
C SER A 511 -24.95 -13.57 22.13
N TYR A 512 -25.11 -12.40 22.72
CA TYR A 512 -24.19 -11.78 23.67
C TYR A 512 -24.88 -11.63 25.02
N PRO A 513 -24.66 -12.51 26.00
CA PRO A 513 -25.17 -12.33 27.37
C PRO A 513 -24.76 -10.99 27.98
N PRO A 514 -25.49 -10.47 28.98
CA PRO A 514 -25.14 -9.21 29.61
C PRO A 514 -23.79 -9.29 30.35
N THR A 515 -23.03 -8.19 30.29
CA THR A 515 -21.79 -7.97 31.04
C THR A 515 -21.96 -6.84 32.06
N SER A 516 -20.94 -6.57 32.87
CA SER A 516 -21.03 -5.60 33.98
C SER A 516 -21.12 -4.16 33.53
N ALA A 517 -20.43 -3.76 32.45
CA ALA A 517 -20.35 -2.37 31.98
C ALA A 517 -19.97 -2.27 30.49
N TRP A 518 -20.26 -1.12 29.90
CA TRP A 518 -19.77 -0.73 28.58
C TRP A 518 -18.25 -0.47 28.60
N GLY A 519 -17.56 -0.78 27.49
CA GLY A 519 -16.13 -0.59 27.37
C GLY A 519 -15.28 -1.47 28.30
N GLN A 520 -15.90 -2.45 28.98
CA GLN A 520 -15.24 -3.43 29.86
C GLN A 520 -15.26 -4.80 29.18
N PHE A 521 -14.11 -5.22 28.65
CA PHE A 521 -13.95 -6.45 27.90
C PHE A 521 -13.34 -7.56 28.78
N GLY A 522 -13.64 -8.79 28.46
CA GLY A 522 -13.26 -10.01 29.18
C GLY A 522 -14.27 -11.13 28.99
N ALA A 523 -15.49 -10.79 28.58
CA ALA A 523 -16.49 -11.76 28.18
C ALA A 523 -16.29 -12.21 26.73
N THR A 524 -16.55 -13.49 26.46
CA THR A 524 -16.48 -14.05 25.11
C THR A 524 -17.67 -14.94 24.82
N VAL A 525 -18.05 -15.00 23.54
CA VAL A 525 -18.96 -16.01 23.01
C VAL A 525 -18.29 -16.73 21.85
N SER A 526 -18.65 -17.98 21.62
CA SER A 526 -18.07 -18.79 20.55
C SER A 526 -19.16 -19.31 19.60
N THR A 527 -18.81 -19.37 18.33
CA THR A 527 -19.62 -19.99 17.27
C THR A 527 -18.72 -20.68 16.25
N THR A 528 -19.32 -21.45 15.35
CA THR A 528 -18.57 -22.12 14.28
C THR A 528 -18.82 -21.42 12.96
N VAL A 529 -17.74 -21.18 12.18
CA VAL A 529 -17.79 -20.64 10.82
C VAL A 529 -17.10 -21.57 9.85
N ASN A 530 -17.74 -21.89 8.72
CA ASN A 530 -17.14 -22.70 7.67
C ASN A 530 -16.47 -21.80 6.65
N LEU A 531 -15.13 -21.78 6.67
CA LEU A 531 -14.34 -20.88 5.83
C LEU A 531 -13.62 -21.67 4.74
N ARG A 532 -13.48 -21.05 3.56
CA ARG A 532 -12.63 -21.56 2.49
C ARG A 532 -11.17 -21.21 2.79
N ALA A 533 -10.22 -21.96 2.24
CA ALA A 533 -8.82 -21.56 2.30
C ALA A 533 -8.62 -20.20 1.61
N GLY A 534 -7.69 -19.40 2.13
CA GLY A 534 -7.47 -18.04 1.67
C GLY A 534 -8.38 -17.03 2.37
N TYR A 535 -8.66 -15.92 1.69
CA TYR A 535 -9.43 -14.80 2.24
C TYR A 535 -10.93 -15.09 2.33
N ASN A 536 -11.50 -14.65 3.44
CA ASN A 536 -12.93 -14.71 3.73
C ASN A 536 -13.37 -13.37 4.34
N VAL A 537 -14.64 -13.02 4.17
CA VAL A 537 -15.27 -11.90 4.87
C VAL A 537 -16.26 -12.46 5.87
N ILE A 538 -16.08 -12.14 7.15
CA ILE A 538 -17.02 -12.46 8.23
C ILE A 538 -17.72 -11.16 8.61
N ARG A 539 -19.04 -11.11 8.46
CA ARG A 539 -19.87 -9.96 8.79
C ARG A 539 -20.65 -10.18 10.05
N LEU A 540 -20.52 -9.27 10.99
CA LEU A 540 -21.41 -9.09 12.12
C LEU A 540 -22.25 -7.84 11.89
N ALA A 541 -23.59 -7.98 11.82
CA ALA A 541 -24.47 -6.90 11.41
C ALA A 541 -25.73 -6.80 12.27
N LYS A 542 -26.31 -5.62 12.30
CA LYS A 542 -27.61 -5.35 12.92
C LYS A 542 -28.38 -4.33 12.10
N GLY A 543 -29.65 -4.59 11.92
CA GLY A 543 -30.57 -3.71 11.18
C GLY A 543 -30.77 -4.09 9.71
N ALA A 544 -32.01 -3.93 9.25
CA ALA A 544 -32.32 -4.06 7.83
C ALA A 544 -31.63 -2.95 7.01
N PRO A 545 -31.14 -3.21 5.80
CA PRO A 545 -31.35 -4.43 5.01
C PRO A 545 -30.34 -5.56 5.31
N TYR A 546 -29.39 -5.37 6.23
CA TYR A 546 -28.35 -6.38 6.48
C TYR A 546 -28.86 -7.53 7.35
N PHE A 547 -29.28 -7.21 8.59
CA PHE A 547 -29.86 -8.22 9.48
C PHE A 547 -30.96 -7.63 10.37
N GLY A 548 -32.22 -7.84 10.00
CA GLY A 548 -33.37 -7.27 10.70
C GLY A 548 -33.71 -7.90 12.05
N GLY A 549 -33.12 -9.05 12.40
CA GLY A 549 -33.42 -9.81 13.61
C GLY A 549 -32.58 -9.47 14.85
N GLY A 550 -31.63 -8.52 14.75
CA GLY A 550 -30.76 -8.17 15.88
C GLY A 550 -31.51 -7.40 16.98
N THR A 551 -31.23 -7.74 18.26
CA THR A 551 -31.82 -7.12 19.44
C THR A 551 -30.74 -6.59 20.39
N GLY A 552 -31.09 -5.61 21.25
CA GLY A 552 -30.18 -5.05 22.23
C GLY A 552 -28.93 -4.39 21.59
N TYR A 553 -27.88 -4.23 22.37
CA TYR A 553 -26.61 -3.62 21.94
C TYR A 553 -25.44 -4.45 22.46
N ALA A 554 -24.44 -4.66 21.63
CA ALA A 554 -23.16 -5.24 22.01
C ALA A 554 -22.02 -4.47 21.32
N GLU A 555 -20.97 -4.22 22.07
CA GLU A 555 -19.69 -3.70 21.59
C GLU A 555 -18.78 -4.86 21.25
N LEU A 556 -17.98 -4.73 20.21
CA LEU A 556 -17.05 -5.77 19.74
C LEU A 556 -15.61 -5.36 19.96
N ASP A 557 -14.83 -6.23 20.59
CA ASP A 557 -13.39 -6.07 20.81
C ASP A 557 -12.60 -6.77 19.69
N TYR A 558 -12.81 -8.07 19.50
CA TYR A 558 -12.14 -8.85 18.47
C TYR A 558 -12.96 -10.08 18.06
N ILE A 559 -12.53 -10.72 16.98
CA ILE A 559 -12.78 -12.15 16.72
C ILE A 559 -11.46 -12.92 16.74
N GLU A 560 -11.47 -14.15 17.25
CA GLU A 560 -10.34 -15.06 17.21
C GLU A 560 -10.77 -16.38 16.58
N LEU A 561 -10.03 -16.83 15.57
CA LEU A 561 -10.27 -18.06 14.84
C LEU A 561 -9.26 -19.13 15.25
N THR A 562 -9.75 -20.36 15.55
CA THR A 562 -8.92 -21.51 15.90
C THR A 562 -9.30 -22.77 15.15
#